data_c5b7568978cb4e6a458c719b44575451
#
_entry.id   c5b7568978cb4e6a458c719b44575451
#
_cell.length_a   1.000
_cell.length_b   1.000
_cell.length_c   1.000
_cell.angle_alpha   90.00
_cell.angle_beta   90.00
_cell.angle_gamma   90.00
#
_symmetry.space_group_name_H-M   'P 1'
#
loop_
_entity.id
_entity.type
_entity.pdbx_description
1 polymer ?
#
loop_
_entity_poly.entity_id
_entity_poly.type
_entity_poly.pdbx_seq_one_letter_code
_entity_poly.pdbx_strand_id
1 'polypeptide(L)' 'MALLAGSVLLVLIVELLNSGIEAAIDRVSYELHDLSKRAKDLASAAVLLSLLLCAGVWTAALWHRFAA' A
#
# COMPACT_ATOMS: atom_id res chain seq x y z
N MET A 1 12.01 2.86 -16.54
CA MET A 1 12.23 3.79 -15.40
C MET A 1 10.95 4.37 -14.82
N ALA A 2 10.01 4.82 -15.65
CA ALA A 2 8.75 5.37 -15.14
C ALA A 2 7.94 4.37 -14.32
N LEU A 3 7.85 3.12 -14.76
CA LEU A 3 7.12 2.09 -14.02
C LEU A 3 7.78 1.76 -12.67
N LEU A 4 9.09 1.74 -12.62
CA LEU A 4 9.83 1.49 -11.38
C LEU A 4 9.62 2.63 -10.38
N ALA A 5 9.81 3.86 -10.82
CA ALA A 5 9.59 5.03 -9.98
C ALA A 5 8.13 5.15 -9.56
N GLY A 6 7.21 4.89 -10.50
CA GLY A 6 5.78 4.93 -10.23
C GLY A 6 5.35 3.89 -9.20
N SER A 7 5.92 2.68 -9.24
CA SER A 7 5.58 1.64 -8.26
C SER A 7 6.02 2.02 -6.84
N VAL A 8 7.20 2.62 -6.71
CA VAL A 8 7.70 3.10 -5.41
C VAL A 8 6.83 4.25 -4.90
N LEU A 9 6.49 5.20 -5.77
CA LEU A 9 5.61 6.32 -5.40
C LEU A 9 4.23 5.81 -4.97
N LEU A 10 3.70 4.80 -5.66
CA LEU A 10 2.42 4.21 -5.29
C LEU A 10 2.46 3.63 -3.88
N VAL A 11 3.53 2.90 -3.54
CA VAL A 11 3.70 2.37 -2.18
C VAL A 11 3.73 3.49 -1.16
N LEU A 12 4.46 4.57 -1.43
CA LEU A 12 4.53 5.72 -0.54
C LEU A 12 3.18 6.40 -0.38
N ILE A 13 2.43 6.56 -1.47
CA ILE A 13 1.09 7.13 -1.43
C ILE A 13 0.17 6.27 -0.56
N VAL A 14 0.19 4.96 -0.75
CA VAL A 14 -0.64 4.02 0.02
C VAL A 14 -0.26 4.06 1.50
N GLU A 15 1.04 4.12 1.82
CA GLU A 15 1.48 4.23 3.22
C GLU A 15 1.02 5.52 3.87
N LEU A 16 1.07 6.64 3.17
CA LEU A 16 0.57 7.92 3.69
C LEU A 16 -0.93 7.86 3.93
N LEU A 17 -1.69 7.28 3.01
CA LEU A 17 -3.13 7.09 3.16
C LEU A 17 -3.44 6.18 4.34
N ASN A 18 -2.69 5.08 4.50
CA ASN A 18 -2.85 4.16 5.62
C ASN A 18 -2.61 4.86 6.96
N SER A 19 -1.55 5.66 7.05
CA SER A 19 -1.24 6.43 8.26
C SER A 19 -2.33 7.46 8.56
N GLY A 20 -2.85 8.12 7.54
CA GLY A 20 -3.96 9.06 7.68
C GLY A 20 -5.23 8.39 8.18
N ILE A 21 -5.56 7.23 7.64
CA ILE A 21 -6.72 6.43 8.08
C ILE A 21 -6.55 6.00 9.52
N GLU A 22 -5.37 5.50 9.90
CA GLU A 22 -5.11 5.10 11.29
C GLU A 22 -5.25 6.26 12.26
N ALA A 23 -4.73 7.43 11.91
CA ALA A 23 -4.85 8.62 12.74
C ALA A 23 -6.32 9.05 12.92
N ALA A 24 -7.10 8.98 11.84
CA ALA A 24 -8.52 9.30 11.89
C ALA A 24 -9.30 8.29 12.75
N ILE A 25 -8.99 7.01 12.61
CA ILE A 25 -9.62 5.93 13.37
C ILE A 25 -9.34 6.07 14.86
N ASP A 26 -8.10 6.36 15.23
CA ASP A 26 -7.72 6.53 16.63
C ASP A 26 -8.49 7.66 17.31
N ARG A 27 -8.95 8.64 16.53
CA ARG A 27 -9.72 9.76 17.03
C ARG A 27 -11.22 9.44 17.21
N VAL A 28 -11.74 8.48 16.45
CA VAL A 28 -13.19 8.17 16.38
C VAL A 28 -13.52 6.81 17.01
N SER A 29 -12.53 6.11 17.52
CA SER A 29 -12.53 4.66 17.70
C SER A 29 -13.49 4.04 18.70
N TYR A 30 -14.09 4.78 19.63
CA TYR A 30 -14.88 4.14 20.68
C TYR A 30 -16.30 3.80 20.29
N GLU A 31 -16.89 4.54 19.36
CA GLU A 31 -18.30 4.36 18.98
C GLU A 31 -18.50 3.45 17.77
N LEU A 32 -17.47 3.27 16.93
CA LEU A 32 -17.57 2.51 15.68
C LEU A 32 -16.48 1.43 15.61
N HIS A 33 -16.37 0.63 16.66
CA HIS A 33 -15.28 -0.34 16.80
C HIS A 33 -15.19 -1.32 15.62
N ASP A 34 -16.30 -1.88 15.17
CA ASP A 34 -16.29 -2.84 14.06
C ASP A 34 -15.92 -2.20 12.73
N LEU A 35 -16.40 -0.98 12.46
CA LEU A 35 -16.07 -0.24 11.25
C LEU A 35 -14.61 0.21 11.25
N SER A 36 -14.11 0.61 12.40
CA SER A 36 -12.70 0.96 12.57
C SER A 36 -11.78 -0.21 12.28
N LYS A 37 -12.14 -1.40 12.78
CA LYS A 37 -11.39 -2.61 12.52
C LYS A 37 -11.36 -2.94 11.02
N ARG A 38 -12.50 -2.86 10.35
CA ARG A 38 -12.60 -3.09 8.91
C ARG A 38 -11.75 -2.09 8.12
N ALA A 39 -11.78 -0.82 8.50
CA ALA A 39 -11.00 0.21 7.83
C ALA A 39 -9.49 -0.08 7.98
N LYS A 40 -9.05 -0.49 9.16
CA LYS A 40 -7.65 -0.88 9.39
C LYS A 40 -7.26 -2.09 8.54
N ASP A 41 -8.12 -3.10 8.48
CA ASP A 41 -7.87 -4.31 7.70
C ASP A 41 -7.77 -3.99 6.20
N LEU A 42 -8.67 -3.16 5.68
CA LEU A 42 -8.65 -2.75 4.28
C LEU A 42 -7.42 -1.91 3.94
N ALA A 43 -7.05 -0.99 4.83
CA ALA A 43 -5.85 -0.18 4.64
C ALA A 43 -4.57 -1.04 4.64
N SER A 44 -4.48 -2.02 5.55
CA SER A 44 -3.38 -2.95 5.60
C SER A 44 -3.31 -3.82 4.34
N ALA A 45 -4.47 -4.27 3.85
CA ALA A 45 -4.55 -5.03 2.60
C ALA A 45 -4.08 -4.18 1.41
N ALA A 46 -4.43 -2.89 1.38
CA ALA A 46 -3.99 -1.99 0.32
C ALA A 46 -2.46 -1.82 0.32
N VAL A 47 -1.85 -1.70 1.49
CA VAL A 47 -0.38 -1.65 1.63
C VAL A 47 0.24 -2.94 1.11
N LEU A 48 -0.28 -4.09 1.52
CA LEU A 48 0.22 -5.38 1.07
C LEU A 48 0.12 -5.51 -0.46
N LEU A 49 -1.03 -5.17 -1.04
CA LEU A 49 -1.23 -5.24 -2.49
C LEU A 49 -0.29 -4.29 -3.24
N SER A 50 -0.05 -3.09 -2.71
CA SER A 50 0.87 -2.14 -3.33
C SER A 50 2.31 -2.65 -3.29
N LEU A 51 2.71 -3.30 -2.20
CA LEU A 51 4.02 -3.92 -2.08
C LEU A 51 4.18 -5.08 -3.05
N LEU A 52 3.15 -5.91 -3.20
CA LEU A 52 3.15 -7.02 -4.15
C LEU A 52 3.25 -6.49 -5.59
N LEU A 53 2.52 -5.44 -5.91
CA LEU A 53 2.61 -4.80 -7.22
C LEU A 53 4.02 -4.26 -7.47
N CYS A 54 4.59 -3.58 -6.51
CA CYS A 54 5.96 -3.05 -6.59
C CYS A 54 6.95 -4.19 -6.82
N ALA A 55 6.86 -5.26 -6.03
CA ALA A 55 7.73 -6.43 -6.16
C ALA A 55 7.58 -7.06 -7.55
N GLY A 56 6.36 -7.18 -8.06
CA GLY A 56 6.09 -7.72 -9.38
C GLY A 56 6.70 -6.87 -10.49
N VAL A 57 6.52 -5.56 -10.42
CA VAL A 57 7.08 -4.62 -11.40
C VAL A 57 8.61 -4.69 -11.41
N TRP A 58 9.23 -4.67 -10.23
CA TRP A 58 10.70 -4.74 -10.15
C TRP A 58 11.23 -6.09 -10.60
N THR A 59 10.56 -7.18 -10.24
CA THR A 59 10.93 -8.54 -10.68
C THR A 59 10.85 -8.65 -12.20
N ALA A 60 9.78 -8.16 -12.80
CA ALA A 60 9.60 -8.18 -14.25
C ALA A 60 10.69 -7.34 -14.95
N ALA A 61 11.03 -6.18 -14.40
CA ALA A 61 12.05 -5.31 -14.95
C ALA A 61 13.43 -5.98 -14.91
N LEU A 62 13.78 -6.60 -13.79
CA LEU A 62 15.04 -7.32 -13.63
C LEU A 62 15.10 -8.53 -14.53
N TRP A 63 14.03 -9.30 -14.61
CA TRP A 63 13.94 -10.45 -15.50
C TRP A 63 14.17 -10.02 -16.95
N HIS A 64 13.48 -8.99 -17.39
CA HIS A 64 13.59 -8.49 -18.76
C HIS A 64 14.99 -8.01 -19.07
N ARG A 65 15.67 -7.40 -18.11
CA ARG A 65 17.05 -6.91 -18.25
C ARG A 65 18.06 -8.04 -18.35
N PHE A 66 17.91 -9.09 -17.52
CA PHE A 66 18.91 -10.16 -17.42
C PHE A 66 18.60 -11.37 -18.28
N ALA A 67 17.34 -11.61 -18.64
CA ALA A 67 16.95 -12.74 -19.47
C ALA A 67 16.91 -12.42 -20.97
N ALA A 68 16.90 -11.17 -21.33
CA ALA A 68 16.94 -10.75 -22.72
C ALA A 68 18.37 -10.54 -23.18
#